data_d22c8e8c183df93aabec6edb758d2d0f
#
_entry.id   d22c8e8c183df93aabec6edb758d2d0f
#
_cell.length_a   1.000
_cell.length_b   1.000
_cell.length_c   1.000
_cell.angle_alpha   90.00
_cell.angle_beta   90.00
_cell.angle_gamma   90.00
#
_symmetry.space_group_name_H-M   'P 1'
#
loop_
_entity.id
_entity.type
_entity.pdbx_description
1 polymer ?
#
loop_
_entity_poly.entity_id
_entity_poly.type
_entity_poly.pdbx_seq_one_letter_code
_entity_poly.pdbx_strand_id
1 'polypeptide(L)'
;MTVRAGREFLAIPGPTNMPDEVLRAMHRPALDIYSDQMINLTDSLMSDLSKLFATKGKSYIYIANGHGAWEAVLSNVLSRGDKVLVLESGRFAVGWGNAARAMGAEVEVLKGDWRRAIRVDEVASRLAADKGHSIKAILAVQVDTASGAYNDIEAIGKAIKASGHPALFMVDTVASLGCMPYEMDQWGIDVSMSGSQKGLMTPPGLSFVATNDRAQAVHKTAGMRTPYWDWSEREGVEHYRKYAGTAPVHLLFALRQAIDMLFEEGLPNVFERHRLLAEAVRRAVGKWAEGQVLGFNIAEAGERSNTVTTVTMSGDHDPARLHQYCKEKCGVVLGVGIGDLQGQAFRIAHMGHINAPMILGTLGVIEVGLSALDIPHGKGGTEAAIEWLGESVTA
;
A
#
# COMPACT_ATOMS: atom_id res chain seq x y z
N MET A 1 31.40 -8.55 -17.16
CA MET A 1 31.27 -7.10 -17.33
C MET A 1 29.96 -6.62 -16.70
N THR A 2 29.92 -5.35 -16.29
CA THR A 2 28.73 -4.71 -15.69
C THR A 2 28.59 -3.30 -16.22
N VAL A 3 27.36 -2.80 -16.34
CA VAL A 3 27.03 -1.40 -16.64
C VAL A 3 26.50 -0.67 -15.40
N ARG A 4 26.63 -1.33 -14.24
CA ARG A 4 26.21 -0.77 -12.95
C ARG A 4 27.24 0.25 -12.45
N ALA A 5 26.76 1.46 -12.18
CA ALA A 5 27.48 2.50 -11.47
C ALA A 5 26.48 3.45 -10.80
N GLY A 6 26.93 4.17 -9.77
CA GLY A 6 26.09 5.15 -9.09
C GLY A 6 25.02 4.55 -8.18
N ARG A 7 23.90 5.26 -8.04
CA ARG A 7 22.79 4.93 -7.14
C ARG A 7 21.96 3.77 -7.68
N GLU A 8 21.64 2.79 -6.82
CA GLU A 8 20.67 1.75 -7.16
C GLU A 8 19.27 2.34 -7.33
N PHE A 9 18.55 1.84 -8.31
CA PHE A 9 17.15 2.18 -8.52
C PHE A 9 16.24 1.08 -7.97
N LEU A 10 15.32 1.48 -7.07
CA LEU A 10 14.42 0.55 -6.42
C LEU A 10 13.08 0.47 -7.18
N ALA A 11 12.90 -0.59 -7.95
CA ALA A 11 11.62 -0.95 -8.59
C ALA A 11 10.84 -1.95 -7.72
N ILE A 12 11.01 -1.88 -6.38
CA ILE A 12 10.36 -2.74 -5.39
C ILE A 12 9.12 -2.07 -4.81
N PRO A 13 8.09 -2.83 -4.41
CA PRO A 13 6.88 -2.27 -3.80
C PRO A 13 7.11 -1.90 -2.32
N GLY A 14 8.11 -1.06 -2.09
CA GLY A 14 8.51 -0.48 -0.81
C GLY A 14 9.67 -1.18 -0.10
N PRO A 15 10.57 -0.39 0.54
CA PRO A 15 10.51 1.07 0.52
C PRO A 15 10.71 1.63 -0.90
N THR A 16 10.03 2.72 -1.22
CA THR A 16 10.10 3.37 -2.53
C THR A 16 11.30 4.32 -2.62
N ASN A 17 11.62 4.77 -3.84
CA ASN A 17 12.63 5.81 -4.02
C ASN A 17 12.18 7.09 -3.30
N MET A 18 13.07 7.67 -2.52
CA MET A 18 12.81 8.94 -1.83
C MET A 18 13.29 10.11 -2.69
N PRO A 19 12.47 11.16 -2.85
CA PRO A 19 12.88 12.42 -3.46
C PRO A 19 14.07 13.06 -2.71
N ASP A 20 14.93 13.75 -3.42
CA ASP A 20 16.04 14.48 -2.80
C ASP A 20 15.54 15.61 -1.87
N GLU A 21 14.36 16.18 -2.17
CA GLU A 21 13.69 17.17 -1.33
C GLU A 21 13.34 16.60 0.05
N VAL A 22 12.81 15.38 0.07
CA VAL A 22 12.48 14.65 1.32
C VAL A 22 13.75 14.32 2.10
N LEU A 23 14.81 13.88 1.43
CA LEU A 23 16.11 13.63 2.08
C LEU A 23 16.70 14.92 2.66
N ARG A 24 16.67 16.05 1.93
CA ARG A 24 17.13 17.36 2.41
C ARG A 24 16.30 17.86 3.60
N ALA A 25 14.99 17.63 3.60
CA ALA A 25 14.13 18.01 4.72
C ALA A 25 14.52 17.32 6.03
N MET A 26 15.09 16.12 5.96
CA MET A 26 15.59 15.39 7.13
C MET A 26 16.98 15.86 7.60
N HIS A 27 17.76 16.48 6.74
CA HIS A 27 19.13 16.91 7.06
C HIS A 27 19.12 18.23 7.86
N ARG A 28 18.78 18.13 9.14
CA ARG A 28 18.62 19.27 10.05
C ARG A 28 18.89 18.88 11.50
N PRO A 29 19.22 19.83 12.39
CA PRO A 29 19.28 19.57 13.83
C PRO A 29 17.93 19.11 14.38
N ALA A 30 17.98 18.36 15.48
CA ALA A 30 16.78 18.04 16.26
C ALA A 30 16.19 19.33 16.86
N LEU A 31 14.87 19.33 17.04
CA LEU A 31 14.14 20.43 17.69
C LEU A 31 13.65 20.01 19.06
N ASP A 32 13.39 21.00 19.90
CA ASP A 32 12.61 20.79 21.12
C ASP A 32 11.20 20.29 20.73
N ILE A 33 10.84 19.10 21.23
CA ILE A 33 9.56 18.46 20.92
C ILE A 33 8.35 19.21 21.51
N TYR A 34 8.57 20.19 22.41
CA TYR A 34 7.52 21.03 22.99
C TYR A 34 7.47 22.43 22.37
N SER A 35 8.32 22.71 21.39
CA SER A 35 8.30 23.99 20.69
C SER A 35 7.04 24.18 19.85
N ASP A 36 6.59 25.42 19.69
CA ASP A 36 5.47 25.77 18.82
C ASP A 36 5.68 25.25 17.37
N GLN A 37 6.94 25.23 16.91
CA GLN A 37 7.28 24.69 15.59
C GLN A 37 6.90 23.21 15.47
N MET A 38 7.17 22.40 16.50
CA MET A 38 6.84 20.97 16.49
C MET A 38 5.35 20.74 16.67
N ILE A 39 4.69 21.51 17.48
CA ILE A 39 3.23 21.43 17.68
C ILE A 39 2.52 21.76 16.36
N ASN A 40 2.88 22.90 15.74
CA ASN A 40 2.29 23.33 14.46
C ASN A 40 2.56 22.32 13.34
N LEU A 41 3.75 21.74 13.28
CA LEU A 41 4.08 20.69 12.32
C LEU A 41 3.18 19.47 12.49
N THR A 42 3.02 19.00 13.73
CA THR A 42 2.16 17.84 14.04
C THR A 42 0.71 18.10 13.65
N ASP A 43 0.16 19.25 14.04
CA ASP A 43 -1.24 19.60 13.75
C ASP A 43 -1.49 19.72 12.25
N SER A 44 -0.56 20.33 11.52
CA SER A 44 -0.64 20.42 10.05
C SER A 44 -0.61 19.04 9.40
N LEU A 45 0.26 18.15 9.86
CA LEU A 45 0.37 16.78 9.34
C LEU A 45 -0.91 15.96 9.62
N MET A 46 -1.47 16.06 10.82
CA MET A 46 -2.71 15.35 11.15
C MET A 46 -3.88 15.85 10.31
N SER A 47 -3.99 17.17 10.10
CA SER A 47 -4.99 17.77 9.22
C SER A 47 -4.85 17.27 7.78
N ASP A 48 -3.63 17.25 7.25
CA ASP A 48 -3.39 16.86 5.86
C ASP A 48 -3.49 15.34 5.65
N LEU A 49 -3.17 14.54 6.65
CA LEU A 49 -3.46 13.10 6.62
C LEU A 49 -4.96 12.82 6.52
N SER A 50 -5.80 13.58 7.25
CA SER A 50 -7.25 13.47 7.13
C SER A 50 -7.75 13.80 5.72
N LYS A 51 -7.11 14.78 5.03
CA LYS A 51 -7.40 15.08 3.61
C LYS A 51 -6.97 13.94 2.69
N LEU A 52 -5.80 13.33 2.94
CA LEU A 52 -5.32 12.19 2.16
C LEU A 52 -6.22 10.96 2.29
N PHE A 53 -6.78 10.72 3.47
CA PHE A 53 -7.77 9.66 3.69
C PHE A 53 -9.18 10.07 3.24
N ALA A 54 -9.39 11.32 2.86
CA ALA A 54 -10.72 11.89 2.53
C ALA A 54 -11.73 11.64 3.66
N THR A 55 -11.37 12.03 4.89
CA THR A 55 -12.22 11.87 6.08
C THR A 55 -12.33 13.17 6.90
N LYS A 56 -13.48 13.36 7.51
CA LYS A 56 -13.73 14.37 8.56
C LYS A 56 -13.43 13.83 9.96
N GLY A 57 -13.08 12.56 10.06
CA GLY A 57 -12.75 11.89 11.30
C GLY A 57 -11.37 12.24 11.83
N LYS A 58 -10.87 11.46 12.78
CA LYS A 58 -9.57 11.69 13.42
C LYS A 58 -8.47 10.93 12.72
N SER A 59 -7.28 11.53 12.65
CA SER A 59 -6.05 10.90 12.18
C SER A 59 -5.02 10.79 13.30
N TYR A 60 -4.22 9.73 13.26
CA TYR A 60 -3.15 9.44 14.23
C TYR A 60 -1.86 9.09 13.50
N ILE A 61 -0.72 9.52 14.05
CA ILE A 61 0.62 9.19 13.58
C ILE A 61 1.28 8.26 14.58
N TYR A 62 1.79 7.12 14.13
CA TYR A 62 2.54 6.16 14.95
C TYR A 62 3.98 6.06 14.49
N ILE A 63 4.90 5.86 15.44
CA ILE A 63 6.29 5.47 15.15
C ILE A 63 6.28 3.96 14.92
N ALA A 64 5.96 3.57 13.71
CA ALA A 64 5.78 2.18 13.32
C ALA A 64 5.82 2.04 11.79
N ASN A 65 5.77 0.83 11.30
CA ASN A 65 5.45 0.51 9.90
C ASN A 65 4.00 0.02 9.77
N GLY A 66 3.59 -0.40 8.57
CA GLY A 66 2.23 -0.89 8.33
C GLY A 66 1.81 -2.05 9.23
N HIS A 67 2.73 -2.96 9.61
CA HIS A 67 2.41 -4.06 10.53
C HIS A 67 2.07 -3.54 11.94
N GLY A 68 2.79 -2.52 12.42
CA GLY A 68 2.43 -1.86 13.68
C GLY A 68 1.08 -1.13 13.60
N ALA A 69 0.73 -0.57 12.43
CA ALA A 69 -0.60 -0.01 12.23
C ALA A 69 -1.71 -1.08 12.26
N TRP A 70 -1.46 -2.30 11.77
CA TRP A 70 -2.40 -3.43 11.93
C TRP A 70 -2.72 -3.69 13.40
N GLU A 71 -1.69 -3.79 14.25
CA GLU A 71 -1.88 -3.97 15.70
C GLU A 71 -2.60 -2.77 16.32
N ALA A 72 -2.21 -1.55 15.94
CA ALA A 72 -2.83 -0.33 16.45
C ALA A 72 -4.35 -0.31 16.19
N VAL A 73 -4.79 -0.58 14.96
CA VAL A 73 -6.22 -0.54 14.64
C VAL A 73 -6.98 -1.68 15.31
N LEU A 74 -6.43 -2.90 15.33
CA LEU A 74 -7.06 -4.05 15.98
C LEU A 74 -7.22 -3.84 17.49
N SER A 75 -6.16 -3.34 18.17
CA SER A 75 -6.18 -3.14 19.61
C SER A 75 -7.23 -2.11 20.05
N ASN A 76 -7.52 -1.14 19.18
CA ASN A 76 -8.43 -0.02 19.51
C ASN A 76 -9.90 -0.33 19.26
N VAL A 77 -10.24 -1.41 18.54
CA VAL A 77 -11.65 -1.70 18.20
C VAL A 77 -12.10 -3.11 18.56
N LEU A 78 -11.21 -3.98 19.02
CA LEU A 78 -11.53 -5.37 19.34
C LEU A 78 -11.29 -5.71 20.82
N SER A 79 -11.98 -6.75 21.26
CA SER A 79 -11.74 -7.49 22.49
C SER A 79 -11.29 -8.92 22.16
N ARG A 80 -10.63 -9.61 23.12
CA ARG A 80 -10.25 -11.02 22.94
C ARG A 80 -11.48 -11.87 22.69
N GLY A 81 -11.43 -12.74 21.68
CA GLY A 81 -12.55 -13.56 21.26
C GLY A 81 -13.49 -12.91 20.24
N ASP A 82 -13.35 -11.61 19.96
CA ASP A 82 -14.10 -10.98 18.88
C ASP A 82 -13.75 -11.62 17.52
N LYS A 83 -14.78 -11.85 16.71
CA LYS A 83 -14.61 -12.44 15.38
C LYS A 83 -14.34 -11.36 14.32
N VAL A 84 -13.32 -11.59 13.50
CA VAL A 84 -13.02 -10.79 12.31
C VAL A 84 -13.14 -11.60 11.03
N LEU A 85 -13.64 -10.96 9.97
CA LEU A 85 -13.67 -11.51 8.62
C LEU A 85 -12.56 -10.90 7.80
N VAL A 86 -11.60 -11.71 7.36
CA VAL A 86 -10.52 -11.31 6.48
C VAL A 86 -10.92 -11.58 5.04
N LEU A 87 -10.86 -10.57 4.19
CA LEU A 87 -11.10 -10.71 2.75
C LEU A 87 -9.76 -10.99 2.06
N GLU A 88 -9.50 -12.25 1.72
CA GLU A 88 -8.21 -12.67 1.17
C GLU A 88 -8.03 -12.21 -0.28
N SER A 89 -6.95 -11.50 -0.56
CA SER A 89 -6.52 -11.11 -1.90
C SER A 89 -5.00 -11.24 -2.10
N GLY A 90 -4.29 -11.66 -1.05
CA GLY A 90 -2.85 -11.85 -1.07
C GLY A 90 -2.25 -12.01 0.32
N ARG A 91 -0.92 -11.95 0.38
CA ARG A 91 -0.15 -12.16 1.62
C ARG A 91 -0.49 -11.15 2.72
N PHE A 92 -0.75 -9.87 2.34
CA PHE A 92 -0.95 -8.82 3.34
C PHE A 92 -2.32 -8.92 3.98
N ALA A 93 -3.34 -9.31 3.24
CA ALA A 93 -4.66 -9.63 3.80
C ALA A 93 -4.57 -10.79 4.82
N VAL A 94 -3.92 -11.90 4.45
CA VAL A 94 -3.69 -13.04 5.35
C VAL A 94 -2.82 -12.64 6.54
N GLY A 95 -1.77 -11.83 6.31
CA GLY A 95 -0.88 -11.33 7.35
C GLY A 95 -1.60 -10.52 8.42
N TRP A 96 -2.51 -9.64 8.01
CA TRP A 96 -3.34 -8.87 8.94
C TRP A 96 -4.28 -9.76 9.78
N GLY A 97 -4.89 -10.75 9.14
CA GLY A 97 -5.65 -11.78 9.85
C GLY A 97 -4.82 -12.56 10.86
N ASN A 98 -3.57 -12.91 10.52
CA ASN A 98 -2.66 -13.59 11.44
C ASN A 98 -2.28 -12.70 12.63
N ALA A 99 -2.08 -11.39 12.42
CA ALA A 99 -1.88 -10.44 13.51
C ALA A 99 -3.11 -10.39 14.44
N ALA A 100 -4.32 -10.33 13.88
CA ALA A 100 -5.56 -10.38 14.67
C ALA A 100 -5.65 -11.66 15.52
N ARG A 101 -5.34 -12.82 14.93
CA ARG A 101 -5.33 -14.10 15.63
C ARG A 101 -4.29 -14.14 16.76
N ALA A 102 -3.09 -13.64 16.52
CA ALA A 102 -2.03 -13.57 17.52
C ALA A 102 -2.41 -12.66 18.70
N MET A 103 -3.19 -11.62 18.46
CA MET A 103 -3.73 -10.72 19.49
C MET A 103 -4.92 -11.33 20.26
N GLY A 104 -5.50 -12.44 19.79
CA GLY A 104 -6.56 -13.18 20.45
C GLY A 104 -7.96 -12.98 19.87
N ALA A 105 -8.08 -12.48 18.64
CA ALA A 105 -9.33 -12.48 17.90
C ALA A 105 -9.60 -13.84 17.25
N GLU A 106 -10.88 -14.18 17.06
CA GLU A 106 -11.30 -15.27 16.16
C GLU A 106 -11.20 -14.77 14.72
N VAL A 107 -10.52 -15.54 13.86
CA VAL A 107 -10.30 -15.12 12.47
C VAL A 107 -10.97 -16.09 11.52
N GLU A 108 -11.92 -15.58 10.79
CA GLU A 108 -12.51 -16.22 9.62
C GLU A 108 -11.93 -15.60 8.35
N VAL A 109 -11.60 -16.42 7.36
CA VAL A 109 -11.04 -15.96 6.09
C VAL A 109 -12.01 -16.27 4.97
N LEU A 110 -12.51 -15.24 4.28
CA LEU A 110 -13.16 -15.40 2.99
C LEU A 110 -12.05 -15.64 1.96
N LYS A 111 -11.93 -16.87 1.52
CA LYS A 111 -10.81 -17.37 0.72
C LYS A 111 -10.76 -16.74 -0.68
N GLY A 112 -9.55 -16.32 -1.10
CA GLY A 112 -9.21 -15.91 -2.45
C GLY A 112 -8.09 -16.80 -3.01
N ASP A 113 -7.84 -16.71 -4.31
CA ASP A 113 -6.81 -17.49 -5.01
C ASP A 113 -5.54 -16.68 -5.37
N TRP A 114 -5.48 -15.44 -4.92
CA TRP A 114 -4.43 -14.45 -5.20
C TRP A 114 -4.25 -14.08 -6.69
N ARG A 115 -5.15 -14.55 -7.54
CA ARG A 115 -5.18 -14.25 -8.98
C ARG A 115 -6.31 -13.32 -9.39
N ARG A 116 -7.18 -13.02 -8.45
CA ARG A 116 -8.36 -12.17 -8.60
C ARG A 116 -8.48 -11.21 -7.42
N ALA A 117 -9.21 -10.13 -7.64
CA ALA A 117 -9.68 -9.25 -6.56
C ALA A 117 -10.76 -9.94 -5.71
N ILE A 118 -11.04 -9.33 -4.54
CA ILE A 118 -12.13 -9.75 -3.65
C ILE A 118 -13.47 -9.75 -4.40
N ARG A 119 -14.22 -10.82 -4.26
CA ARG A 119 -15.56 -10.98 -4.86
C ARG A 119 -16.60 -10.32 -3.98
N VAL A 120 -17.17 -9.20 -4.44
CA VAL A 120 -18.17 -8.41 -3.68
C VAL A 120 -19.42 -9.20 -3.37
N ASP A 121 -19.89 -10.04 -4.29
CA ASP A 121 -21.02 -10.94 -4.11
C ASP A 121 -20.80 -11.99 -3.02
N GLU A 122 -19.60 -12.51 -2.88
CA GLU A 122 -19.23 -13.44 -1.81
C GLU A 122 -19.19 -12.75 -0.45
N VAL A 123 -18.70 -11.49 -0.38
CA VAL A 123 -18.77 -10.67 0.84
C VAL A 123 -20.21 -10.45 1.27
N ALA A 124 -21.08 -10.03 0.34
CA ALA A 124 -22.50 -9.84 0.61
C ALA A 124 -23.18 -11.12 1.10
N SER A 125 -22.92 -12.26 0.44
CA SER A 125 -23.45 -13.56 0.81
C SER A 125 -22.99 -13.99 2.19
N ARG A 126 -21.70 -13.79 2.51
CA ARG A 126 -21.14 -14.14 3.82
C ARG A 126 -21.77 -13.33 4.95
N LEU A 127 -21.96 -12.02 4.75
CA LEU A 127 -22.60 -11.15 5.74
C LEU A 127 -24.08 -11.50 5.92
N ALA A 128 -24.78 -11.80 4.84
CA ALA A 128 -26.16 -12.24 4.91
C ALA A 128 -26.34 -13.56 5.67
N ALA A 129 -25.33 -14.43 5.68
CA ALA A 129 -25.30 -15.68 6.43
C ALA A 129 -25.02 -15.47 7.94
N ASP A 130 -24.38 -14.37 8.35
CA ASP A 130 -24.09 -14.07 9.77
C ASP A 130 -25.28 -13.42 10.49
N LYS A 131 -26.38 -14.17 10.62
CA LYS A 131 -27.63 -13.71 11.25
C LYS A 131 -27.45 -13.24 12.70
N GLY A 132 -26.47 -13.78 13.41
CA GLY A 132 -26.16 -13.43 14.79
C GLY A 132 -25.24 -12.23 14.93
N HIS A 133 -24.79 -11.64 13.83
CA HIS A 133 -23.83 -10.51 13.81
C HIS A 133 -22.60 -10.79 14.68
N SER A 134 -22.05 -11.99 14.52
CA SER A 134 -20.88 -12.42 15.28
C SER A 134 -19.60 -11.73 14.80
N ILE A 135 -19.53 -11.37 13.52
CA ILE A 135 -18.41 -10.64 12.92
C ILE A 135 -18.41 -9.22 13.45
N LYS A 136 -17.28 -8.78 14.08
CA LYS A 136 -17.10 -7.43 14.63
C LYS A 136 -16.37 -6.49 13.70
N ALA A 137 -15.46 -7.03 12.88
CA ALA A 137 -14.75 -6.25 11.89
C ALA A 137 -14.52 -7.05 10.60
N ILE A 138 -14.48 -6.34 9.48
CA ILE A 138 -14.14 -6.82 8.15
C ILE A 138 -12.83 -6.18 7.75
N LEU A 139 -11.82 -7.00 7.45
CA LEU A 139 -10.47 -6.55 7.11
C LEU A 139 -10.24 -6.71 5.61
N ALA A 140 -10.00 -5.61 4.91
CA ALA A 140 -9.68 -5.60 3.48
C ALA A 140 -8.39 -4.81 3.21
N VAL A 141 -7.62 -5.25 2.23
CA VAL A 141 -6.45 -4.54 1.72
C VAL A 141 -6.82 -3.94 0.37
N GLN A 142 -6.67 -2.64 0.17
CA GLN A 142 -7.02 -2.03 -1.12
C GLN A 142 -6.12 -2.51 -2.25
N VAL A 143 -4.81 -2.59 -1.99
CA VAL A 143 -3.83 -3.19 -2.92
C VAL A 143 -2.96 -4.18 -2.17
N ASP A 144 -3.08 -5.47 -2.48
CA ASP A 144 -2.14 -6.46 -1.96
C ASP A 144 -0.92 -6.55 -2.87
N THR A 145 0.21 -6.06 -2.40
CA THR A 145 1.44 -6.00 -3.22
C THR A 145 2.10 -7.35 -3.46
N ALA A 146 1.65 -8.42 -2.84
CA ALA A 146 2.12 -9.76 -3.16
C ALA A 146 1.48 -10.26 -4.46
N SER A 147 0.16 -10.18 -4.56
CA SER A 147 -0.61 -10.61 -5.72
C SER A 147 -0.62 -9.57 -6.85
N GLY A 148 -0.58 -8.28 -6.51
CA GLY A 148 -0.81 -7.16 -7.44
C GLY A 148 -2.30 -6.84 -7.63
N ALA A 149 -3.18 -7.43 -6.80
CA ALA A 149 -4.61 -7.19 -6.88
C ALA A 149 -4.98 -5.79 -6.35
N TYR A 150 -5.85 -5.14 -7.10
CA TYR A 150 -6.62 -3.98 -6.68
C TYR A 150 -8.02 -4.44 -6.30
N ASN A 151 -8.42 -4.18 -5.07
CA ASN A 151 -9.74 -4.49 -4.56
C ASN A 151 -10.62 -3.24 -4.60
N ASP A 152 -11.80 -3.35 -5.19
CA ASP A 152 -12.78 -2.25 -5.27
C ASP A 152 -13.43 -2.03 -3.89
N ILE A 153 -12.76 -1.21 -3.08
CA ILE A 153 -13.19 -0.89 -1.72
C ILE A 153 -14.53 -0.15 -1.70
N GLU A 154 -14.80 0.67 -2.72
CA GLU A 154 -16.09 1.36 -2.86
C GLU A 154 -17.24 0.35 -3.03
N ALA A 155 -17.09 -0.61 -3.94
CA ALA A 155 -18.10 -1.64 -4.15
C ALA A 155 -18.29 -2.55 -2.93
N ILE A 156 -17.20 -2.92 -2.24
CA ILE A 156 -17.25 -3.67 -0.99
C ILE A 156 -17.99 -2.86 0.09
N GLY A 157 -17.66 -1.58 0.27
CA GLY A 157 -18.33 -0.69 1.23
C GLY A 157 -19.83 -0.57 0.96
N LYS A 158 -20.22 -0.40 -0.32
CA LYS A 158 -21.63 -0.39 -0.73
C LYS A 158 -22.35 -1.71 -0.38
N ALA A 159 -21.71 -2.85 -0.59
CA ALA A 159 -22.27 -4.16 -0.26
C ALA A 159 -22.43 -4.36 1.26
N ILE A 160 -21.44 -3.96 2.05
CA ILE A 160 -21.51 -3.98 3.52
C ILE A 160 -22.66 -3.09 3.99
N LYS A 161 -22.76 -1.87 3.50
CA LYS A 161 -23.86 -0.95 3.84
C LYS A 161 -25.23 -1.51 3.47
N ALA A 162 -25.35 -2.09 2.28
CA ALA A 162 -26.60 -2.69 1.80
C ALA A 162 -27.03 -3.91 2.63
N SER A 163 -26.08 -4.67 3.21
CA SER A 163 -26.37 -5.81 4.07
C SER A 163 -26.95 -5.41 5.43
N GLY A 164 -26.80 -4.14 5.86
CA GLY A 164 -27.17 -3.66 7.20
C GLY A 164 -26.34 -4.30 8.33
N HIS A 165 -25.23 -4.98 8.00
CA HIS A 165 -24.40 -5.66 9.00
C HIS A 165 -23.61 -4.65 9.86
N PRO A 166 -23.58 -4.80 11.22
CA PRO A 166 -22.97 -3.81 12.11
C PRO A 166 -21.45 -3.89 12.22
N ALA A 167 -20.76 -4.84 11.58
CA ALA A 167 -19.30 -4.94 11.62
C ALA A 167 -18.63 -3.65 11.16
N LEU A 168 -17.48 -3.31 11.78
CA LEU A 168 -16.64 -2.23 11.30
C LEU A 168 -15.97 -2.64 9.97
N PHE A 169 -15.94 -1.73 9.00
CA PHE A 169 -15.18 -1.91 7.78
C PHE A 169 -13.81 -1.24 7.93
N MET A 170 -12.75 -2.05 7.89
CA MET A 170 -11.37 -1.63 8.11
C MET A 170 -10.54 -1.88 6.86
N VAL A 171 -9.78 -0.88 6.43
CA VAL A 171 -9.04 -0.93 5.15
C VAL A 171 -7.57 -0.61 5.33
N ASP A 172 -6.72 -1.51 4.85
CA ASP A 172 -5.28 -1.28 4.66
C ASP A 172 -5.04 -0.59 3.32
N THR A 173 -4.53 0.64 3.37
CA THR A 173 -4.15 1.45 2.21
C THR A 173 -2.64 1.66 2.11
N VAL A 174 -1.84 0.82 2.77
CA VAL A 174 -0.37 0.97 2.79
C VAL A 174 0.21 1.11 1.39
N ALA A 175 -0.30 0.36 0.43
CA ALA A 175 0.23 0.35 -0.93
C ALA A 175 -0.54 1.22 -1.93
N SER A 176 -1.54 1.96 -1.50
CA SER A 176 -2.42 2.75 -2.39
C SER A 176 -2.56 4.22 -2.01
N LEU A 177 -2.50 4.56 -0.71
CA LEU A 177 -2.66 5.95 -0.26
C LEU A 177 -1.58 6.85 -0.89
N GLY A 178 -2.01 7.97 -1.48
CA GLY A 178 -1.14 8.88 -2.22
C GLY A 178 -0.73 8.38 -3.61
N CYS A 179 -1.30 7.27 -4.10
CA CYS A 179 -1.05 6.75 -5.44
C CYS A 179 -2.33 6.51 -6.25
N MET A 180 -3.44 6.27 -5.57
CA MET A 180 -4.73 5.92 -6.17
C MET A 180 -5.85 6.63 -5.42
N PRO A 181 -7.03 6.84 -6.05
CA PRO A 181 -8.19 7.40 -5.38
C PRO A 181 -8.57 6.63 -4.12
N TYR A 182 -8.92 7.37 -3.07
CA TYR A 182 -9.40 6.83 -1.81
C TYR A 182 -10.33 7.82 -1.12
N GLU A 183 -11.55 7.38 -0.78
CA GLU A 183 -12.61 8.23 -0.24
C GLU A 183 -13.23 7.56 1.00
N MET A 184 -12.53 7.63 2.14
CA MET A 184 -12.87 6.90 3.36
C MET A 184 -14.34 7.10 3.78
N ASP A 185 -14.77 8.35 3.93
CA ASP A 185 -16.12 8.65 4.40
C ASP A 185 -17.18 8.26 3.37
N GLN A 186 -16.92 8.56 2.10
CA GLN A 186 -17.87 8.29 1.01
C GLN A 186 -18.07 6.78 0.80
N TRP A 187 -17.02 5.99 0.96
CA TRP A 187 -17.05 4.53 0.79
C TRP A 187 -17.52 3.78 2.04
N GLY A 188 -17.80 4.52 3.14
CA GLY A 188 -18.36 3.95 4.37
C GLY A 188 -17.35 3.15 5.18
N ILE A 189 -16.09 3.53 5.14
CA ILE A 189 -15.00 2.88 5.87
C ILE A 189 -14.92 3.46 7.27
N ASP A 190 -14.75 2.59 8.27
CA ASP A 190 -14.71 2.99 9.69
C ASP A 190 -13.28 3.28 10.17
N VAL A 191 -12.32 2.48 9.70
CA VAL A 191 -10.91 2.61 10.05
C VAL A 191 -10.06 2.41 8.80
N SER A 192 -9.14 3.33 8.56
CA SER A 192 -8.12 3.19 7.52
C SER A 192 -6.74 3.23 8.12
N MET A 193 -5.78 2.56 7.49
CA MET A 193 -4.40 2.66 7.91
C MET A 193 -3.44 2.68 6.71
N SER A 194 -2.28 3.31 6.88
CA SER A 194 -1.23 3.40 5.86
C SER A 194 0.16 3.44 6.47
N GLY A 195 1.18 3.47 5.61
CA GLY A 195 2.59 3.55 6.00
C GLY A 195 3.37 4.55 5.16
N SER A 196 4.45 5.07 5.72
CA SER A 196 5.21 6.20 5.16
C SER A 196 6.07 5.85 3.93
N GLN A 197 6.54 4.61 3.82
CA GLN A 197 7.57 4.19 2.85
C GLN A 197 7.02 3.72 1.49
N LYS A 198 5.80 4.10 1.15
CA LYS A 198 5.08 3.73 -0.08
C LYS A 198 4.74 4.98 -0.89
N GLY A 199 3.46 5.23 -1.12
CA GLY A 199 2.99 6.42 -1.84
C GLY A 199 3.42 7.75 -1.21
N LEU A 200 3.65 7.78 0.11
CA LEU A 200 4.11 8.98 0.81
C LEU A 200 5.64 9.19 0.76
N MET A 201 6.39 8.40 0.01
CA MET A 201 7.77 8.63 -0.42
C MET A 201 8.78 8.98 0.69
N THR A 202 8.53 8.55 1.94
CA THR A 202 9.42 8.82 3.07
C THR A 202 10.11 7.55 3.55
N PRO A 203 11.12 7.62 4.42
CA PRO A 203 11.68 6.42 5.03
C PRO A 203 10.62 5.60 5.79
N PRO A 204 10.80 4.28 5.92
CA PRO A 204 10.00 3.50 6.85
C PRO A 204 10.21 4.02 8.28
N GLY A 205 9.15 4.02 9.09
CA GLY A 205 9.23 4.46 10.49
C GLY A 205 8.01 5.23 10.97
N LEU A 206 7.13 5.65 10.06
CA LEU A 206 5.82 6.20 10.41
C LEU A 206 4.70 5.35 9.82
N SER A 207 3.62 5.24 10.57
CA SER A 207 2.34 4.74 10.06
C SER A 207 1.20 5.63 10.52
N PHE A 208 0.09 5.54 9.80
CA PHE A 208 -1.03 6.46 9.93
C PHE A 208 -2.31 5.67 10.09
N VAL A 209 -3.19 6.16 10.92
CA VAL A 209 -4.53 5.60 11.11
C VAL A 209 -5.53 6.73 11.01
N ALA A 210 -6.62 6.51 10.29
CA ALA A 210 -7.78 7.40 10.26
C ALA A 210 -9.03 6.64 10.75
N THR A 211 -9.92 7.33 11.46
CA THR A 211 -11.10 6.74 12.10
C THR A 211 -12.30 7.66 11.97
N ASN A 212 -13.49 7.07 11.82
CA ASN A 212 -14.74 7.80 11.89
C ASN A 212 -15.36 7.72 13.32
N ASP A 213 -16.50 8.40 13.53
CA ASP A 213 -17.20 8.43 14.83
C ASP A 213 -17.68 7.05 15.27
N ARG A 214 -18.01 6.16 14.33
CA ARG A 214 -18.47 4.79 14.64
C ARG A 214 -17.33 3.96 15.22
N ALA A 215 -16.13 4.04 14.63
CA ALA A 215 -14.93 3.41 15.19
C ALA A 215 -14.57 4.00 16.57
N GLN A 216 -14.67 5.33 16.72
CA GLN A 216 -14.46 6.01 18.01
C GLN A 216 -15.46 5.57 19.09
N ALA A 217 -16.70 5.28 18.72
CA ALA A 217 -17.69 4.75 19.66
C ALA A 217 -17.33 3.33 20.12
N VAL A 218 -16.91 2.44 19.20
CA VAL A 218 -16.47 1.08 19.53
C VAL A 218 -15.19 1.08 20.35
N HIS A 219 -14.26 2.01 20.08
CA HIS A 219 -13.02 2.17 20.86
C HIS A 219 -13.26 2.27 22.36
N LYS A 220 -14.34 2.93 22.80
CA LYS A 220 -14.63 3.11 24.23
C LYS A 220 -14.76 1.79 25.01
N THR A 221 -15.16 0.72 24.34
CA THR A 221 -15.41 -0.60 24.92
C THR A 221 -14.42 -1.67 24.48
N ALA A 222 -13.44 -1.32 23.63
CA ALA A 222 -12.42 -2.24 23.17
C ALA A 222 -11.53 -2.76 24.32
N GLY A 223 -11.41 -4.08 24.42
CA GLY A 223 -10.70 -4.75 25.51
C GLY A 223 -9.22 -5.04 25.27
N MET A 224 -8.70 -4.78 24.05
CA MET A 224 -7.30 -5.07 23.69
C MET A 224 -6.42 -3.82 23.67
N ARG A 225 -6.90 -2.68 24.15
CA ARG A 225 -6.12 -1.43 24.16
C ARG A 225 -4.84 -1.56 24.98
N THR A 226 -3.78 -0.98 24.46
CA THR A 226 -2.50 -0.87 25.15
C THR A 226 -2.02 0.59 25.10
N PRO A 227 -1.29 1.08 26.10
CA PRO A 227 -0.94 2.51 26.19
C PRO A 227 -0.28 3.08 24.95
N TYR A 228 0.57 2.28 24.25
CA TYR A 228 1.25 2.76 23.05
C TYR A 228 0.32 2.93 21.85
N TRP A 229 -0.69 2.08 21.68
CA TRP A 229 -1.61 2.11 20.55
C TRP A 229 -2.90 2.90 20.82
N ASP A 230 -3.27 3.13 22.08
CA ASP A 230 -4.57 3.69 22.51
C ASP A 230 -4.82 5.09 21.93
N TRP A 231 -5.92 5.24 21.20
CA TRP A 231 -6.33 6.52 20.62
C TRP A 231 -6.62 7.57 21.70
N SER A 232 -7.27 7.18 22.80
CA SER A 232 -7.61 8.11 23.89
C SER A 232 -6.37 8.70 24.55
N GLU A 233 -5.31 7.91 24.73
CA GLU A 233 -4.04 8.39 25.29
C GLU A 233 -3.37 9.42 24.36
N ARG A 234 -3.57 9.30 23.06
CA ARG A 234 -3.00 10.21 22.05
C ARG A 234 -3.75 11.52 21.89
N GLU A 235 -4.95 11.63 22.47
CA GLU A 235 -5.78 12.85 22.45
C GLU A 235 -5.49 13.80 23.61
N GLY A 236 -4.58 13.46 24.53
CA GLY A 236 -4.16 14.32 25.63
C GLY A 236 -3.61 15.67 25.17
N VAL A 237 -3.66 16.66 26.06
CA VAL A 237 -3.25 18.05 25.77
C VAL A 237 -1.74 18.16 25.50
N GLU A 238 -0.93 17.35 26.19
CA GLU A 238 0.52 17.42 26.06
C GLU A 238 0.96 16.83 24.71
N HIS A 239 1.81 17.58 24.00
CA HIS A 239 2.24 17.23 22.62
C HIS A 239 2.86 15.83 22.53
N TYR A 240 3.68 15.41 23.50
CA TYR A 240 4.32 14.10 23.50
C TYR A 240 3.32 12.93 23.44
N ARG A 241 2.09 13.14 23.91
CA ARG A 241 1.04 12.09 23.85
C ARG A 241 0.68 11.73 22.42
N LYS A 242 0.75 12.67 21.48
CA LYS A 242 0.48 12.40 20.05
C LYS A 242 1.36 11.25 19.50
N TYR A 243 2.52 11.02 20.09
CA TYR A 243 3.50 10.01 19.69
C TYR A 243 3.71 8.91 20.75
N ALA A 244 2.99 8.96 21.88
CA ALA A 244 3.23 8.12 23.05
C ALA A 244 4.68 8.24 23.57
N GLY A 245 5.28 9.41 23.46
CA GLY A 245 6.66 9.70 23.84
C GLY A 245 7.31 10.76 22.95
N THR A 246 8.62 10.63 22.73
CA THR A 246 9.41 11.58 21.94
C THR A 246 8.98 11.58 20.48
N ALA A 247 8.65 12.75 19.94
CA ALA A 247 8.31 12.91 18.52
C ALA A 247 9.48 12.56 17.59
N PRO A 248 9.26 11.84 16.47
CA PRO A 248 10.29 11.45 15.52
C PRO A 248 10.60 12.61 14.54
N VAL A 249 11.21 13.67 15.04
CA VAL A 249 11.38 14.98 14.42
C VAL A 249 11.74 14.91 12.92
N HIS A 250 12.80 14.17 12.58
CA HIS A 250 13.31 14.10 11.21
C HIS A 250 12.32 13.42 10.25
N LEU A 251 11.64 12.37 10.71
CA LEU A 251 10.62 11.67 9.92
C LEU A 251 9.38 12.54 9.69
N LEU A 252 9.03 13.39 10.66
CA LEU A 252 7.90 14.33 10.50
C LEU A 252 8.20 15.41 9.47
N PHE A 253 9.44 15.92 9.42
CA PHE A 253 9.85 16.84 8.36
C PHE A 253 9.91 16.18 7.00
N ALA A 254 10.36 14.92 6.92
CA ALA A 254 10.27 14.14 5.69
C ALA A 254 8.82 14.00 5.22
N LEU A 255 7.91 13.65 6.15
CA LEU A 255 6.49 13.50 5.85
C LEU A 255 5.87 14.82 5.40
N ARG A 256 6.20 15.95 6.07
CA ARG A 256 5.70 17.27 5.64
C ARG A 256 6.10 17.57 4.20
N GLN A 257 7.38 17.43 3.88
CA GLN A 257 7.88 17.66 2.53
C GLN A 257 7.18 16.76 1.50
N ALA A 258 7.01 15.48 1.81
CA ALA A 258 6.36 14.53 0.90
C ALA A 258 4.88 14.89 0.66
N ILE A 259 4.13 15.26 1.71
CA ILE A 259 2.74 15.69 1.57
C ILE A 259 2.63 17.00 0.78
N ASP A 260 3.54 17.96 1.02
CA ASP A 260 3.58 19.21 0.26
C ASP A 260 3.77 18.93 -1.23
N MET A 261 4.70 18.05 -1.61
CA MET A 261 4.91 17.64 -3.01
C MET A 261 3.66 17.00 -3.62
N LEU A 262 2.95 16.14 -2.89
CA LEU A 262 1.72 15.52 -3.39
C LEU A 262 0.60 16.56 -3.61
N PHE A 263 0.49 17.54 -2.73
CA PHE A 263 -0.53 18.59 -2.86
C PHE A 263 -0.15 19.64 -3.91
N GLU A 264 1.14 19.92 -4.10
CA GLU A 264 1.65 20.79 -5.16
C GLU A 264 1.39 20.18 -6.55
N GLU A 265 1.64 18.89 -6.75
CA GLU A 265 1.27 18.17 -7.97
C GLU A 265 -0.26 18.10 -8.14
N GLY A 266 -1.00 18.04 -7.02
CA GLY A 266 -2.44 17.81 -6.95
C GLY A 266 -2.79 16.33 -7.04
N LEU A 267 -3.56 15.81 -6.05
CA LEU A 267 -3.86 14.38 -5.94
C LEU A 267 -4.46 13.77 -7.23
N PRO A 268 -5.38 14.42 -7.97
CA PRO A 268 -5.85 13.87 -9.24
C PRO A 268 -4.74 13.66 -10.27
N ASN A 269 -3.76 14.57 -10.35
CA ASN A 269 -2.62 14.44 -11.25
C ASN A 269 -1.66 13.32 -10.79
N VAL A 270 -1.45 13.20 -9.47
CA VAL A 270 -0.67 12.09 -8.89
C VAL A 270 -1.31 10.75 -9.24
N PHE A 271 -2.62 10.61 -9.13
CA PHE A 271 -3.34 9.37 -9.45
C PHE A 271 -3.26 9.06 -10.95
N GLU A 272 -3.42 10.07 -11.80
CA GLU A 272 -3.31 9.90 -13.24
C GLU A 272 -1.89 9.51 -13.67
N ARG A 273 -0.86 10.15 -13.11
CA ARG A 273 0.55 9.77 -13.34
C ARG A 273 0.79 8.29 -13.00
N HIS A 274 0.30 7.82 -11.86
CA HIS A 274 0.42 6.42 -11.47
C HIS A 274 -0.33 5.50 -12.44
N ARG A 275 -1.53 5.88 -12.88
CA ARG A 275 -2.32 5.11 -13.85
C ARG A 275 -1.59 4.97 -15.19
N LEU A 276 -1.06 6.08 -15.71
CA LEU A 276 -0.31 6.10 -16.98
C LEU A 276 0.95 5.24 -16.91
N LEU A 277 1.72 5.37 -15.85
CA LEU A 277 2.95 4.58 -15.65
C LEU A 277 2.65 3.09 -15.41
N ALA A 278 1.58 2.78 -14.69
CA ALA A 278 1.13 1.40 -14.51
C ALA A 278 0.74 0.75 -15.85
N GLU A 279 0.03 1.50 -16.70
CA GLU A 279 -0.36 0.98 -18.02
C GLU A 279 0.86 0.81 -18.93
N ALA A 280 1.85 1.70 -18.90
CA ALA A 280 3.12 1.51 -19.60
C ALA A 280 3.81 0.19 -19.21
N VAL A 281 3.85 -0.12 -17.90
CA VAL A 281 4.37 -1.41 -17.42
C VAL A 281 3.51 -2.58 -17.94
N ARG A 282 2.18 -2.45 -17.94
CA ARG A 282 1.28 -3.51 -18.43
C ARG A 282 1.45 -3.76 -19.93
N ARG A 283 1.68 -2.69 -20.75
CA ARG A 283 1.97 -2.84 -22.18
C ARG A 283 3.24 -3.64 -22.39
N ALA A 284 4.30 -3.34 -21.64
CA ALA A 284 5.55 -4.09 -21.71
C ALA A 284 5.37 -5.56 -21.32
N VAL A 285 4.71 -5.83 -20.18
CA VAL A 285 4.44 -7.19 -19.71
C VAL A 285 3.56 -7.96 -20.69
N GLY A 286 2.56 -7.29 -21.30
CA GLY A 286 1.74 -7.90 -22.35
C GLY A 286 2.56 -8.37 -23.55
N LYS A 287 3.53 -7.56 -23.99
CA LYS A 287 4.46 -7.98 -25.04
C LYS A 287 5.36 -9.14 -24.62
N TRP A 288 5.94 -9.08 -23.43
CA TRP A 288 6.78 -10.18 -22.94
C TRP A 288 6.01 -11.49 -22.83
N ALA A 289 4.71 -11.43 -22.49
CA ALA A 289 3.84 -12.60 -22.37
C ALA A 289 3.64 -13.36 -23.70
N GLU A 290 3.86 -12.72 -24.85
CA GLU A 290 3.81 -13.40 -26.15
C GLU A 290 4.83 -14.56 -26.24
N GLY A 291 5.91 -14.53 -25.45
CA GLY A 291 6.87 -15.62 -25.31
C GLY A 291 6.42 -16.79 -24.44
N GLN A 292 5.21 -16.76 -23.89
CA GLN A 292 4.54 -17.81 -23.12
C GLN A 292 5.21 -18.24 -21.79
N VAL A 293 6.31 -17.59 -21.40
CA VAL A 293 6.98 -17.82 -20.11
C VAL A 293 6.53 -16.81 -19.07
N LEU A 294 6.34 -15.57 -19.47
CA LEU A 294 5.93 -14.47 -18.59
C LEU A 294 4.42 -14.23 -18.68
N GLY A 295 3.82 -13.81 -17.58
CA GLY A 295 2.39 -13.48 -17.57
C GLY A 295 1.99 -12.61 -16.39
N PHE A 296 0.80 -12.03 -16.46
CA PHE A 296 0.23 -11.33 -15.31
C PHE A 296 -0.23 -12.32 -14.24
N ASN A 297 0.09 -12.04 -12.98
CA ASN A 297 -0.53 -12.77 -11.90
C ASN A 297 -2.04 -12.50 -11.85
N ILE A 298 -2.45 -11.24 -11.90
CA ILE A 298 -3.88 -10.87 -11.94
C ILE A 298 -4.38 -10.94 -13.38
N ALA A 299 -5.31 -11.88 -13.64
CA ALA A 299 -5.81 -12.16 -14.97
C ALA A 299 -6.64 -10.99 -15.53
N GLU A 300 -7.61 -10.51 -14.75
CA GLU A 300 -8.53 -9.45 -15.15
C GLU A 300 -7.84 -8.08 -15.12
N ALA A 301 -7.89 -7.35 -16.23
CA ALA A 301 -7.21 -6.06 -16.37
C ALA A 301 -7.72 -5.01 -15.37
N GLY A 302 -9.04 -4.99 -15.11
CA GLY A 302 -9.66 -4.05 -14.16
C GLY A 302 -9.34 -4.32 -12.69
N GLU A 303 -8.79 -5.49 -12.38
CA GLU A 303 -8.38 -5.88 -11.02
C GLU A 303 -6.88 -5.67 -10.78
N ARG A 304 -6.13 -5.14 -11.77
CA ARG A 304 -4.69 -4.86 -11.64
C ARG A 304 -4.44 -3.52 -10.97
N SER A 305 -3.55 -3.51 -10.00
CA SER A 305 -3.18 -2.31 -9.26
C SER A 305 -2.43 -1.28 -10.12
N ASN A 306 -2.62 0.01 -9.81
CA ASN A 306 -1.82 1.10 -10.37
C ASN A 306 -0.53 1.38 -9.58
N THR A 307 -0.15 0.52 -8.63
CA THR A 307 1.04 0.72 -7.79
C THR A 307 2.09 -0.38 -7.92
N VAL A 308 1.67 -1.57 -8.31
CA VAL A 308 2.56 -2.72 -8.51
C VAL A 308 1.99 -3.66 -9.56
N THR A 309 2.85 -4.20 -10.40
CA THR A 309 2.53 -5.29 -11.33
C THR A 309 3.31 -6.54 -10.92
N THR A 310 2.59 -7.62 -10.59
CA THR A 310 3.17 -8.93 -10.30
C THR A 310 3.18 -9.76 -11.57
N VAL A 311 4.39 -10.16 -11.98
CA VAL A 311 4.65 -10.91 -13.21
C VAL A 311 5.05 -12.33 -12.83
N THR A 312 4.25 -13.31 -13.25
CA THR A 312 4.57 -14.73 -13.07
C THR A 312 5.56 -15.19 -14.14
N MET A 313 6.36 -16.18 -13.78
CA MET A 313 7.31 -16.83 -14.68
C MET A 313 7.11 -18.33 -14.59
N SER A 314 6.88 -18.98 -15.73
CA SER A 314 6.56 -20.41 -15.84
C SER A 314 7.73 -21.25 -16.36
N GLY A 315 7.60 -22.57 -16.28
CA GLY A 315 8.62 -23.52 -16.69
C GLY A 315 9.83 -23.56 -15.74
N ASP A 316 10.99 -23.91 -16.28
CA ASP A 316 12.24 -24.04 -15.51
C ASP A 316 12.97 -22.70 -15.32
N HIS A 317 12.27 -21.57 -15.55
CA HIS A 317 12.86 -20.24 -15.42
C HIS A 317 12.65 -19.70 -13.99
N ASP A 318 13.76 -19.31 -13.36
CA ASP A 318 13.76 -18.78 -11.99
C ASP A 318 13.77 -17.24 -11.98
N PRO A 319 12.70 -16.59 -11.46
CA PRO A 319 12.66 -15.14 -11.32
C PRO A 319 13.81 -14.55 -10.49
N ALA A 320 14.40 -15.33 -9.58
CA ALA A 320 15.53 -14.88 -8.78
C ALA A 320 16.79 -14.61 -9.62
N ARG A 321 16.99 -15.36 -10.72
CA ARG A 321 18.10 -15.11 -11.66
C ARG A 321 17.93 -13.78 -12.39
N LEU A 322 16.72 -13.46 -12.83
CA LEU A 322 16.41 -12.16 -13.44
C LEU A 322 16.63 -11.02 -12.45
N HIS A 323 16.08 -11.15 -11.22
CA HIS A 323 16.29 -10.18 -10.16
C HIS A 323 17.78 -9.94 -9.89
N GLN A 324 18.56 -11.01 -9.74
CA GLN A 324 20.01 -10.92 -9.49
C GLN A 324 20.73 -10.23 -10.65
N TYR A 325 20.40 -10.57 -11.90
CA TYR A 325 20.99 -9.94 -13.06
C TYR A 325 20.72 -8.45 -13.12
N CYS A 326 19.45 -8.03 -13.00
CA CYS A 326 19.06 -6.61 -13.01
C CYS A 326 19.77 -5.82 -11.91
N LYS A 327 19.86 -6.39 -10.72
CA LYS A 327 20.52 -5.75 -9.57
C LYS A 327 22.02 -5.66 -9.76
N GLU A 328 22.70 -6.77 -10.04
CA GLU A 328 24.17 -6.85 -10.03
C GLU A 328 24.81 -6.28 -11.29
N LYS A 329 24.14 -6.40 -12.44
CA LYS A 329 24.69 -5.95 -13.74
C LYS A 329 24.26 -4.56 -14.14
N CYS A 330 23.06 -4.12 -13.71
CA CYS A 330 22.46 -2.88 -14.17
C CYS A 330 22.04 -1.92 -13.04
N GLY A 331 22.02 -2.34 -11.77
CA GLY A 331 21.69 -1.50 -10.64
C GLY A 331 20.18 -1.24 -10.43
N VAL A 332 19.30 -2.05 -11.03
CA VAL A 332 17.85 -2.01 -10.84
C VAL A 332 17.41 -3.17 -9.94
N VAL A 333 16.78 -2.86 -8.83
CA VAL A 333 16.30 -3.85 -7.87
C VAL A 333 14.81 -4.10 -8.08
N LEU A 334 14.46 -5.28 -8.59
CA LEU A 334 13.07 -5.71 -8.78
C LEU A 334 12.50 -6.26 -7.46
N GLY A 335 11.17 -6.26 -7.31
CA GLY A 335 10.51 -6.99 -6.23
C GLY A 335 10.57 -8.50 -6.47
N VAL A 336 10.85 -9.28 -5.42
CA VAL A 336 10.74 -10.75 -5.48
C VAL A 336 9.30 -11.19 -5.22
N GLY A 337 8.89 -12.34 -5.73
CA GLY A 337 7.65 -12.99 -5.35
C GLY A 337 7.67 -13.33 -3.86
N ILE A 338 6.55 -13.17 -3.16
CA ILE A 338 6.42 -13.44 -1.73
C ILE A 338 5.15 -14.25 -1.42
N GLY A 339 5.15 -14.96 -0.28
CA GLY A 339 4.06 -15.87 0.06
C GLY A 339 3.96 -16.99 -0.97
N ASP A 340 2.76 -17.31 -1.44
CA ASP A 340 2.50 -18.37 -2.41
C ASP A 340 3.15 -18.13 -3.79
N LEU A 341 3.57 -16.89 -4.05
CA LEU A 341 4.25 -16.51 -5.30
C LEU A 341 5.79 -16.51 -5.19
N GLN A 342 6.33 -16.96 -4.05
CA GLN A 342 7.77 -17.08 -3.87
C GLN A 342 8.36 -18.08 -4.87
N GLY A 343 9.42 -17.66 -5.60
CA GLY A 343 10.05 -18.48 -6.63
C GLY A 343 9.24 -18.60 -7.93
N GLN A 344 8.06 -18.01 -8.03
CA GLN A 344 7.17 -18.10 -9.19
C GLN A 344 6.93 -16.75 -9.88
N ALA A 345 7.31 -15.64 -9.24
CA ALA A 345 7.03 -14.30 -9.74
C ALA A 345 8.11 -13.29 -9.36
N PHE A 346 8.15 -12.21 -10.10
CA PHE A 346 8.80 -10.96 -9.70
C PHE A 346 7.79 -9.81 -9.75
N ARG A 347 8.13 -8.68 -9.12
CA ARG A 347 7.22 -7.55 -9.04
C ARG A 347 7.91 -6.28 -9.53
N ILE A 348 7.18 -5.50 -10.31
CA ILE A 348 7.59 -4.18 -10.80
C ILE A 348 6.74 -3.16 -10.07
N ALA A 349 7.36 -2.38 -9.19
CA ALA A 349 6.66 -1.27 -8.53
C ALA A 349 6.65 -0.03 -9.40
N HIS A 350 5.52 0.65 -9.37
CA HIS A 350 5.31 1.92 -10.04
C HIS A 350 4.52 2.85 -9.10
N MET A 351 5.00 2.98 -7.85
CA MET A 351 4.39 3.77 -6.77
C MET A 351 5.35 4.81 -6.18
N GLY A 352 4.78 5.89 -5.67
CA GLY A 352 5.51 6.95 -4.97
C GLY A 352 6.23 7.90 -5.93
N HIS A 353 7.48 8.23 -5.61
CA HIS A 353 8.30 9.11 -6.45
C HIS A 353 8.81 8.36 -7.68
N ILE A 354 8.01 8.37 -8.74
CA ILE A 354 8.28 7.66 -9.98
C ILE A 354 7.82 8.47 -11.18
N ASN A 355 8.57 8.37 -12.28
CA ASN A 355 8.32 9.08 -13.53
C ASN A 355 8.62 8.20 -14.75
N ALA A 356 8.38 8.73 -15.95
CA ALA A 356 8.58 7.99 -17.20
C ALA A 356 10.03 7.50 -17.40
N PRO A 357 11.11 8.31 -17.20
CA PRO A 357 12.49 7.80 -17.30
C PRO A 357 12.79 6.63 -16.35
N MET A 358 12.27 6.65 -15.14
CA MET A 358 12.44 5.58 -14.15
C MET A 358 11.76 4.27 -14.60
N ILE A 359 10.55 4.36 -15.12
CA ILE A 359 9.81 3.20 -15.63
C ILE A 359 10.45 2.66 -16.89
N LEU A 360 10.72 3.51 -17.89
CA LEU A 360 11.32 3.08 -19.15
C LEU A 360 12.71 2.46 -18.93
N GLY A 361 13.53 3.06 -18.03
CA GLY A 361 14.81 2.48 -17.64
C GLY A 361 14.67 1.11 -16.98
N THR A 362 13.66 0.93 -16.11
CA THR A 362 13.37 -0.35 -15.45
C THR A 362 12.97 -1.41 -16.49
N LEU A 363 12.05 -1.08 -17.40
CA LEU A 363 11.58 -1.99 -18.44
C LEU A 363 12.73 -2.39 -19.38
N GLY A 364 13.55 -1.43 -19.83
CA GLY A 364 14.72 -1.70 -20.65
C GLY A 364 15.73 -2.61 -19.96
N VAL A 365 16.00 -2.42 -18.66
CA VAL A 365 16.88 -3.29 -17.86
C VAL A 365 16.30 -4.70 -17.73
N ILE A 366 14.99 -4.84 -17.57
CA ILE A 366 14.34 -6.15 -17.55
C ILE A 366 14.54 -6.86 -18.91
N GLU A 367 14.32 -6.18 -20.04
CA GLU A 367 14.55 -6.77 -21.37
C GLU A 367 16.02 -7.17 -21.62
N VAL A 368 16.98 -6.36 -21.13
CA VAL A 368 18.40 -6.76 -21.14
C VAL A 368 18.61 -8.05 -20.35
N GLY A 369 18.00 -8.16 -19.17
CA GLY A 369 18.09 -9.36 -18.33
C GLY A 369 17.43 -10.59 -18.96
N LEU A 370 16.22 -10.43 -19.52
CA LEU A 370 15.51 -11.50 -20.22
C LEU A 370 16.33 -12.04 -21.40
N SER A 371 16.90 -11.13 -22.19
CA SER A 371 17.75 -11.50 -23.34
C SER A 371 19.06 -12.15 -22.91
N ALA A 372 19.75 -11.62 -21.89
CA ALA A 372 21.03 -12.14 -21.42
C ALA A 372 20.93 -13.51 -20.73
N LEU A 373 19.76 -13.85 -20.22
CA LEU A 373 19.46 -15.12 -19.54
C LEU A 373 18.74 -16.13 -20.44
N ASP A 374 18.59 -15.80 -21.73
CA ASP A 374 17.86 -16.62 -22.70
C ASP A 374 16.44 -16.99 -22.26
N ILE A 375 15.77 -16.07 -21.53
CA ILE A 375 14.38 -16.26 -21.09
C ILE A 375 13.46 -15.92 -22.26
N PRO A 376 12.63 -16.87 -22.76
CA PRO A 376 11.71 -16.60 -23.86
C PRO A 376 10.73 -15.48 -23.53
N HIS A 377 10.66 -14.46 -24.38
CA HIS A 377 9.76 -13.32 -24.22
C HIS A 377 9.47 -12.69 -25.59
N GLY A 378 8.28 -12.11 -25.75
CA GLY A 378 7.97 -11.27 -26.90
C GLY A 378 8.83 -10.00 -26.89
N LYS A 379 9.25 -9.57 -28.06
CA LYS A 379 10.13 -8.41 -28.24
C LYS A 379 9.33 -7.10 -28.25
N GLY A 380 9.99 -5.99 -27.90
CA GLY A 380 9.40 -4.65 -27.98
C GLY A 380 8.50 -4.27 -26.83
N GLY A 381 8.72 -4.83 -25.61
CA GLY A 381 7.96 -4.45 -24.44
C GLY A 381 8.20 -3.00 -24.03
N THR A 382 9.47 -2.58 -23.97
CA THR A 382 9.83 -1.18 -23.71
C THR A 382 9.28 -0.25 -24.78
N GLU A 383 9.32 -0.67 -26.06
CA GLU A 383 8.77 0.10 -27.19
C GLU A 383 7.25 0.30 -27.05
N ALA A 384 6.50 -0.75 -26.71
CA ALA A 384 5.06 -0.63 -26.43
C ALA A 384 4.73 0.30 -25.27
N ALA A 385 5.59 0.40 -24.25
CA ALA A 385 5.46 1.37 -23.19
C ALA A 385 5.74 2.81 -23.67
N ILE A 386 6.71 3.00 -24.56
CA ILE A 386 7.01 4.31 -25.18
C ILE A 386 5.85 4.76 -26.05
N GLU A 387 5.31 3.90 -26.91
CA GLU A 387 4.15 4.18 -27.76
C GLU A 387 2.95 4.63 -26.91
N TRP A 388 2.61 3.86 -25.88
CA TRP A 388 1.54 4.19 -24.94
C TRP A 388 1.72 5.58 -24.30
N LEU A 389 2.90 5.87 -23.77
CA LEU A 389 3.16 7.16 -23.14
C LEU A 389 3.11 8.31 -24.17
N GLY A 390 3.62 8.09 -25.38
CA GLY A 390 3.58 9.07 -26.47
C GLY A 390 2.16 9.42 -26.91
N GLU A 391 1.24 8.46 -26.87
CA GLU A 391 -0.19 8.67 -27.18
C GLU A 391 -0.96 9.32 -26.03
N SER A 392 -0.56 9.05 -24.78
CA SER A 392 -1.32 9.43 -23.57
C SER A 392 -0.87 10.74 -22.95
N VAL A 393 0.39 11.13 -23.12
CA VAL A 393 0.95 12.39 -22.62
C VAL A 393 0.90 13.42 -23.74
N THR A 394 -0.20 14.15 -23.81
CA THR A 394 -0.39 15.20 -24.83
C THR A 394 0.40 16.46 -24.50
N ALA A 395 0.82 17.20 -25.57
CA ALA A 395 1.57 18.44 -25.46
C ALA A 395 0.73 19.58 -24.84
#